data_64f399c77661df9b50ac04a354bedb66
#
_entry.id   64f399c77661df9b50ac04a354bedb66
#
_cell.length_a   1.000
_cell.length_b   1.000
_cell.length_c   1.000
_cell.angle_alpha   90.00
_cell.angle_beta   90.00
_cell.angle_gamma   90.00
#
_symmetry.space_group_name_H-M   'P 1'
#
loop_
_entity.id
_entity.type
_entity.pdbx_description
1 polymer ?
#
loop_
_entity_poly.entity_id
_entity_poly.type
_entity_poly.pdbx_seq_one_letter_code
_entity_poly.pdbx_strand_id
1 'polypeptide(L)'
;MRRIGISLLMLVALTSTAMVAVWAASPHYKKGPTVVDNGLTATATGTLAGLGNGNIIVTLSFPNTTGATICSNKGGTDAPGQNPATPAPVSGSQLITRVKNGTVSFVVTTDPPPDPTAAAAGCPNNNWTAAFDNITFGSGTITVQQETFQGSGIYVVVLITNVSL
;
A
#
# COMPACT_ATOMS: atom_id res chain seq x y z
N MET A 1 43.83 68.99 7.73
CA MET A 1 43.26 68.09 8.72
C MET A 1 42.23 67.25 7.97
N ARG A 2 42.58 65.99 7.65
CA ARG A 2 41.73 65.04 6.83
C ARG A 2 41.14 64.05 7.80
N ARG A 3 39.81 64.03 7.92
CA ARG A 3 39.10 63.05 8.73
C ARG A 3 38.75 61.83 7.86
N ILE A 4 39.35 60.68 8.20
CA ILE A 4 39.09 59.40 7.57
C ILE A 4 37.85 58.78 8.26
N GLY A 5 36.75 58.69 7.52
CA GLY A 5 35.56 57.99 7.95
C GLY A 5 35.73 56.47 7.71
N ILE A 6 35.72 55.70 8.78
CA ILE A 6 35.75 54.24 8.73
C ILE A 6 34.27 53.77 8.56
N SER A 7 33.94 53.32 7.35
CA SER A 7 32.67 52.64 7.11
C SER A 7 32.76 51.20 7.57
N LEU A 8 32.04 50.88 8.66
CA LEU A 8 31.88 49.54 9.18
C LEU A 8 30.87 48.77 8.31
N LEU A 9 31.35 47.93 7.41
CA LEU A 9 30.50 46.99 6.65
C LEU A 9 30.09 45.87 7.58
N MET A 10 28.83 45.89 8.01
CA MET A 10 28.23 44.80 8.76
C MET A 10 27.87 43.66 7.81
N LEU A 11 28.70 42.62 7.76
CA LEU A 11 28.45 41.39 7.00
C LEU A 11 27.47 40.53 7.77
N VAL A 12 26.17 40.59 7.41
CA VAL A 12 25.16 39.69 7.94
C VAL A 12 25.31 38.35 7.22
N ALA A 13 25.97 37.40 7.90
CA ALA A 13 25.99 36.01 7.44
C ALA A 13 24.62 35.37 7.72
N LEU A 14 23.80 35.24 6.66
CA LEU A 14 22.60 34.36 6.70
C LEU A 14 23.10 32.92 6.80
N THR A 15 23.11 32.36 8.00
CA THR A 15 23.23 30.91 8.22
C THR A 15 21.89 30.29 7.88
N SER A 16 21.75 29.81 6.66
CA SER A 16 20.63 28.90 6.31
C SER A 16 20.85 27.60 7.04
N THR A 17 20.15 27.41 8.17
CA THR A 17 20.05 26.11 8.83
C THR A 17 19.23 25.21 7.91
N ALA A 18 19.90 24.40 7.10
CA ALA A 18 19.26 23.29 6.42
C ALA A 18 18.67 22.38 7.51
N MET A 19 17.34 22.36 7.63
CA MET A 19 16.66 21.36 8.44
C MET A 19 16.94 20.00 7.80
N VAL A 20 17.91 19.28 8.33
CA VAL A 20 18.14 17.88 7.99
C VAL A 20 16.97 17.15 8.62
N ALA A 21 16.06 16.61 7.80
CA ALA A 21 15.06 15.68 8.27
C ALA A 21 15.82 14.49 8.88
N VAL A 22 15.81 14.38 10.20
CA VAL A 22 16.38 13.22 10.91
C VAL A 22 15.44 12.05 10.64
N TRP A 23 15.73 11.27 9.61
CA TRP A 23 15.08 10.01 9.37
C TRP A 23 15.42 9.09 10.54
N ALA A 24 14.42 8.58 11.22
CA ALA A 24 14.63 7.56 12.24
C ALA A 24 15.31 6.34 11.62
N ALA A 25 16.22 5.75 12.36
CA ALA A 25 17.08 4.68 11.87
C ALA A 25 16.27 3.45 11.44
N SER A 26 16.39 3.08 10.16
CA SER A 26 16.02 1.78 9.58
C SER A 26 14.64 1.22 9.93
N PRO A 27 13.57 1.60 9.20
CA PRO A 27 12.29 0.94 9.29
C PRO A 27 12.42 -0.57 9.08
N HIS A 28 11.87 -1.36 10.00
CA HIS A 28 11.94 -2.83 9.97
C HIS A 28 10.71 -3.43 10.66
N TYR A 29 10.48 -4.72 10.42
CA TYR A 29 9.44 -5.46 11.14
C TYR A 29 9.95 -5.89 12.52
N LYS A 30 9.23 -5.49 13.56
CA LYS A 30 9.39 -6.01 14.92
C LYS A 30 8.66 -7.35 15.08
N LYS A 31 7.54 -7.53 14.33
CA LYS A 31 6.76 -8.77 14.28
C LYS A 31 6.11 -8.91 12.90
N GLY A 32 6.12 -10.11 12.33
CA GLY A 32 5.57 -10.42 11.01
C GLY A 32 6.51 -9.97 9.88
N PRO A 33 6.00 -9.64 8.66
CA PRO A 33 4.58 -9.65 8.32
C PRO A 33 4.02 -11.07 8.20
N THR A 34 2.73 -11.22 8.48
CA THR A 34 1.96 -12.43 8.19
C THR A 34 0.87 -12.05 7.19
N VAL A 35 0.73 -12.84 6.12
CA VAL A 35 -0.33 -12.66 5.12
C VAL A 35 -1.26 -13.85 5.14
N VAL A 36 -2.56 -13.60 5.08
CA VAL A 36 -3.62 -14.62 5.10
C VAL A 36 -4.50 -14.43 3.86
N ASP A 37 -4.75 -15.53 3.16
CA ASP A 37 -5.72 -15.63 2.08
C ASP A 37 -7.14 -15.73 2.66
N ASN A 38 -8.05 -14.88 2.20
CA ASN A 38 -9.47 -14.87 2.59
C ASN A 38 -10.40 -15.18 1.40
N GLY A 39 -9.89 -15.83 0.37
CA GLY A 39 -10.62 -16.15 -0.86
C GLY A 39 -10.55 -15.04 -1.91
N LEU A 40 -11.34 -14.00 -1.79
CA LEU A 40 -11.34 -12.86 -2.73
C LEU A 40 -10.43 -11.71 -2.30
N THR A 41 -9.91 -11.75 -1.08
CA THR A 41 -9.03 -10.73 -0.51
C THR A 41 -7.87 -11.37 0.23
N ALA A 42 -6.81 -10.63 0.44
CA ALA A 42 -5.71 -11.02 1.30
C ALA A 42 -5.52 -9.99 2.41
N THR A 43 -5.19 -10.44 3.62
CA THR A 43 -4.94 -9.56 4.76
C THR A 43 -3.52 -9.72 5.25
N ALA A 44 -2.77 -8.62 5.31
CA ALA A 44 -1.45 -8.57 5.92
C ALA A 44 -1.51 -7.93 7.31
N THR A 45 -0.81 -8.52 8.26
CA THR A 45 -0.68 -8.01 9.63
C THR A 45 0.78 -7.96 10.05
N GLY A 46 1.13 -7.00 10.88
CA GLY A 46 2.48 -6.90 11.39
C GLY A 46 2.69 -5.74 12.35
N THR A 47 3.90 -5.65 12.87
CA THR A 47 4.33 -4.51 13.69
C THR A 47 5.63 -3.97 13.12
N LEU A 48 5.64 -2.71 12.79
CA LEU A 48 6.79 -1.95 12.29
C LEU A 48 7.48 -1.22 13.45
N ALA A 49 8.77 -1.05 13.35
CA ALA A 49 9.61 -0.26 14.25
C ALA A 49 10.64 0.55 13.45
N GLY A 50 11.33 1.49 14.10
CA GLY A 50 12.31 2.36 13.44
C GLY A 50 11.68 3.41 12.53
N LEU A 51 10.41 3.76 12.76
CA LEU A 51 9.69 4.80 12.03
C LEU A 51 9.88 6.17 12.74
N GLY A 52 9.77 7.25 11.97
CA GLY A 52 9.65 8.60 12.52
C GLY A 52 8.27 8.87 13.14
N ASN A 53 8.02 10.12 13.52
CA ASN A 53 6.76 10.55 14.14
C ASN A 53 5.67 10.95 13.12
N GLY A 54 5.93 10.83 11.82
CA GLY A 54 4.97 11.17 10.75
C GLY A 54 3.90 10.11 10.56
N ASN A 55 2.93 10.42 9.72
CA ASN A 55 1.95 9.44 9.27
C ASN A 55 2.62 8.40 8.37
N ILE A 56 2.06 7.19 8.32
CA ILE A 56 2.50 6.14 7.40
C ILE A 56 1.33 5.60 6.59
N ILE A 57 1.63 5.15 5.38
CA ILE A 57 0.71 4.36 4.55
C ILE A 57 1.34 2.99 4.38
N VAL A 58 0.59 1.95 4.72
CA VAL A 58 0.94 0.56 4.43
C VAL A 58 0.05 0.08 3.31
N THR A 59 0.64 -0.37 2.21
CA THR A 59 -0.07 -0.90 1.04
C THR A 59 0.31 -2.35 0.83
N LEU A 60 -0.69 -3.23 0.73
CA LEU A 60 -0.55 -4.61 0.27
C LEU A 60 -1.01 -4.69 -1.18
N SER A 61 -0.22 -5.30 -2.06
CA SER A 61 -0.53 -5.40 -3.49
C SER A 61 -0.12 -6.75 -4.06
N PHE A 62 -1.00 -7.34 -4.88
CA PHE A 62 -0.77 -8.55 -5.66
C PHE A 62 -1.03 -8.23 -7.14
N PRO A 63 0.02 -8.02 -7.95
CA PRO A 63 -0.12 -7.68 -9.36
C PRO A 63 -0.57 -8.87 -10.23
N ASN A 64 -0.32 -10.09 -9.78
CA ASN A 64 -0.62 -11.31 -10.50
C ASN A 64 -1.53 -12.19 -9.66
N THR A 65 -2.76 -12.37 -10.13
CA THR A 65 -3.78 -13.23 -9.52
C THR A 65 -4.44 -14.08 -10.60
N THR A 66 -4.95 -15.25 -10.24
CA THR A 66 -5.80 -16.08 -11.10
C THR A 66 -7.08 -16.40 -10.35
N GLY A 67 -8.21 -16.46 -11.05
CA GLY A 67 -9.52 -16.63 -10.38
C GLY A 67 -10.34 -17.78 -10.94
N ALA A 68 -10.96 -18.53 -10.04
CA ALA A 68 -12.09 -19.39 -10.38
C ALA A 68 -13.36 -18.53 -10.43
N THR A 69 -14.21 -18.79 -11.43
CA THR A 69 -15.42 -18.02 -11.65
C THR A 69 -16.67 -18.89 -11.52
N ILE A 70 -17.76 -18.27 -11.08
CA ILE A 70 -19.10 -18.86 -11.07
C ILE A 70 -20.01 -18.03 -11.98
N CYS A 71 -20.83 -18.73 -12.76
CA CYS A 71 -21.85 -18.15 -13.62
C CYS A 71 -23.22 -18.36 -12.99
N SER A 72 -24.02 -17.30 -12.85
CA SER A 72 -25.39 -17.37 -12.27
C SER A 72 -26.40 -16.86 -13.28
N ASN A 73 -27.54 -17.57 -13.44
CA ASN A 73 -28.63 -17.12 -14.27
C ASN A 73 -29.74 -16.43 -13.46
N LYS A 74 -30.68 -15.78 -14.12
CA LYS A 74 -31.80 -15.10 -13.47
C LYS A 74 -32.75 -16.06 -12.70
N GLY A 75 -32.66 -17.35 -12.98
CA GLY A 75 -33.41 -18.38 -12.25
C GLY A 75 -32.71 -18.89 -11.00
N GLY A 76 -31.58 -18.36 -10.64
CA GLY A 76 -30.81 -18.77 -9.46
C GLY A 76 -30.04 -20.09 -9.64
N THR A 77 -29.78 -20.50 -10.91
CA THR A 77 -28.95 -21.67 -11.18
C THR A 77 -27.51 -21.22 -11.37
N ASP A 78 -26.59 -21.84 -10.64
CA ASP A 78 -25.17 -21.60 -10.70
C ASP A 78 -24.46 -22.70 -11.49
N ALA A 79 -23.41 -22.32 -12.22
CA ALA A 79 -22.52 -23.22 -12.93
C ALA A 79 -21.09 -22.66 -12.85
N PRO A 80 -20.05 -23.51 -12.78
CA PRO A 80 -18.69 -23.05 -12.85
C PRO A 80 -18.42 -22.37 -14.20
N GLY A 81 -17.66 -21.28 -14.20
CA GLY A 81 -17.15 -20.66 -15.41
C GLY A 81 -16.19 -21.60 -16.14
N GLN A 82 -16.26 -21.61 -17.46
CA GLN A 82 -15.46 -22.52 -18.30
C GLN A 82 -14.03 -22.00 -18.53
N ASN A 83 -13.83 -20.70 -18.38
CA ASN A 83 -12.54 -20.07 -18.58
C ASN A 83 -11.95 -19.56 -17.25
N PRO A 84 -10.67 -19.88 -16.94
CA PRO A 84 -10.00 -19.19 -15.86
C PRO A 84 -9.90 -17.70 -16.22
N ALA A 85 -10.49 -16.85 -15.39
CA ALA A 85 -10.39 -15.42 -15.56
C ALA A 85 -9.14 -14.90 -14.83
N THR A 86 -8.48 -13.92 -15.45
CA THR A 86 -7.38 -13.19 -14.81
C THR A 86 -7.97 -11.95 -14.15
N PRO A 87 -8.07 -11.90 -12.82
CA PRO A 87 -8.52 -10.71 -12.13
C PRO A 87 -7.59 -9.53 -12.39
N ALA A 88 -8.10 -8.32 -12.27
CA ALA A 88 -7.26 -7.14 -12.19
C ALA A 88 -6.32 -7.23 -10.97
N PRO A 89 -5.16 -6.55 -10.98
CA PRO A 89 -4.32 -6.45 -9.80
C PRO A 89 -5.13 -6.01 -8.59
N VAL A 90 -4.95 -6.67 -7.46
CA VAL A 90 -5.65 -6.33 -6.22
C VAL A 90 -4.70 -5.64 -5.25
N SER A 91 -5.20 -4.62 -4.58
CA SER A 91 -4.44 -3.88 -3.57
C SER A 91 -5.35 -3.33 -2.48
N GLY A 92 -4.75 -3.00 -1.35
CA GLY A 92 -5.41 -2.30 -0.27
C GLY A 92 -4.40 -1.47 0.49
N SER A 93 -4.86 -0.38 1.11
CA SER A 93 -3.98 0.53 1.83
C SER A 93 -4.58 0.93 3.17
N GLN A 94 -3.71 1.11 4.16
CA GLN A 94 -4.07 1.63 5.48
C GLN A 94 -3.24 2.87 5.78
N LEU A 95 -3.91 4.01 6.01
CA LEU A 95 -3.29 5.20 6.57
C LEU A 95 -3.27 5.07 8.10
N ILE A 96 -2.10 5.18 8.70
CA ILE A 96 -1.91 5.20 10.15
C ILE A 96 -1.38 6.57 10.55
N THR A 97 -2.19 7.30 11.30
CA THR A 97 -1.85 8.64 11.76
C THR A 97 -1.16 8.58 13.12
N ARG A 98 -0.21 9.47 13.34
CA ARG A 98 0.46 9.67 14.63
C ARG A 98 1.21 8.43 15.14
N VAL A 99 2.19 7.99 14.37
CA VAL A 99 3.17 7.00 14.86
C VAL A 99 3.85 7.57 16.11
N LYS A 100 3.72 6.85 17.23
CA LYS A 100 4.35 7.24 18.51
C LYS A 100 5.53 6.31 18.79
N ASN A 101 6.65 6.89 19.23
CA ASN A 101 7.86 6.13 19.59
C ASN A 101 8.39 5.22 18.46
N GLY A 102 8.13 5.59 17.19
CA GLY A 102 8.62 4.89 16.03
C GLY A 102 8.12 3.46 15.86
N THR A 103 7.05 3.05 16.58
CA THR A 103 6.50 1.68 16.50
C THR A 103 4.99 1.74 16.25
N VAL A 104 4.49 0.86 15.35
CA VAL A 104 3.08 0.77 15.02
C VAL A 104 2.70 -0.62 14.53
N SER A 105 1.51 -1.09 14.87
CA SER A 105 0.90 -2.29 14.29
C SER A 105 -0.03 -1.91 13.16
N PHE A 106 -0.11 -2.76 12.14
CA PHE A 106 -0.99 -2.58 10.99
C PHE A 106 -1.79 -3.85 10.68
N VAL A 107 -2.95 -3.63 10.08
CA VAL A 107 -3.80 -4.65 9.47
C VAL A 107 -4.31 -4.07 8.16
N VAL A 108 -3.84 -4.56 7.03
CA VAL A 108 -4.25 -4.08 5.70
C VAL A 108 -4.84 -5.22 4.90
N THR A 109 -6.03 -5.00 4.34
CA THR A 109 -6.74 -5.97 3.50
C THR A 109 -6.86 -5.41 2.09
N THR A 110 -6.65 -6.24 1.08
CA THR A 110 -6.88 -5.85 -0.32
C THR A 110 -8.36 -5.68 -0.58
N ASP A 111 -8.71 -4.82 -1.53
CA ASP A 111 -10.04 -4.80 -2.10
C ASP A 111 -10.25 -6.07 -2.94
N PRO A 112 -11.49 -6.60 -3.04
CA PRO A 112 -11.79 -7.69 -3.95
C PRO A 112 -11.68 -7.20 -5.42
N PRO A 113 -11.31 -8.08 -6.37
CA PRO A 113 -11.29 -7.70 -7.77
C PRO A 113 -12.72 -7.42 -8.28
N PRO A 114 -12.89 -6.55 -9.28
CA PRO A 114 -14.16 -6.39 -9.96
C PRO A 114 -14.55 -7.69 -10.67
N ASP A 115 -15.84 -8.00 -10.66
CA ASP A 115 -16.37 -9.20 -11.32
C ASP A 115 -16.05 -9.21 -12.82
N PRO A 116 -15.76 -10.40 -13.40
CA PRO A 116 -15.51 -10.54 -14.83
C PRO A 116 -16.83 -10.45 -15.60
N THR A 117 -16.72 -10.20 -16.91
CA THR A 117 -17.90 -10.34 -17.78
C THR A 117 -18.26 -11.83 -17.98
N ALA A 118 -19.55 -12.12 -18.28
CA ALA A 118 -20.00 -13.47 -18.59
C ALA A 118 -19.18 -14.12 -19.72
N ALA A 119 -18.80 -13.35 -20.74
CA ALA A 119 -17.97 -13.82 -21.84
C ALA A 119 -16.54 -14.17 -21.39
N ALA A 120 -15.93 -13.35 -20.55
CA ALA A 120 -14.58 -13.60 -20.01
C ALA A 120 -14.55 -14.86 -19.13
N ALA A 121 -15.57 -15.06 -18.30
CA ALA A 121 -15.74 -16.25 -17.47
C ALA A 121 -16.13 -17.52 -18.26
N GLY A 122 -16.48 -17.40 -19.56
CA GLY A 122 -16.98 -18.53 -20.35
C GLY A 122 -18.35 -19.01 -19.93
N CYS A 123 -19.23 -18.11 -19.50
CA CYS A 123 -20.61 -18.45 -19.17
C CYS A 123 -21.42 -18.85 -20.41
N PRO A 124 -22.50 -19.65 -20.28
CA PRO A 124 -23.24 -20.19 -21.43
C PRO A 124 -23.76 -19.14 -22.42
N ASN A 125 -24.11 -17.95 -21.95
CA ASN A 125 -24.50 -16.81 -22.77
C ASN A 125 -24.49 -15.51 -21.96
N ASN A 126 -24.70 -14.36 -22.63
CA ASN A 126 -24.67 -13.03 -22.01
C ASN A 126 -25.86 -12.71 -21.08
N ASN A 127 -26.84 -13.60 -20.91
CA ASN A 127 -27.91 -13.43 -19.92
C ASN A 127 -27.50 -13.94 -18.53
N TRP A 128 -26.34 -14.56 -18.44
CA TRP A 128 -25.73 -14.95 -17.19
C TRP A 128 -24.87 -13.82 -16.62
N THR A 129 -24.75 -13.77 -15.32
CA THR A 129 -23.76 -12.94 -14.61
C THR A 129 -22.58 -13.81 -14.20
N ALA A 130 -21.41 -13.22 -14.12
CA ALA A 130 -20.22 -13.91 -13.63
C ALA A 130 -19.69 -13.20 -12.39
N ALA A 131 -19.15 -13.96 -11.45
CA ALA A 131 -18.42 -13.45 -10.29
C ALA A 131 -17.20 -14.32 -10.04
N PHE A 132 -16.20 -13.79 -9.35
CA PHE A 132 -15.12 -14.62 -8.82
C PHE A 132 -15.63 -15.39 -7.60
N ASP A 133 -15.41 -16.71 -7.60
CA ASP A 133 -15.68 -17.58 -6.46
C ASP A 133 -14.48 -17.59 -5.49
N ASN A 134 -13.28 -17.66 -6.07
CA ASN A 134 -12.02 -17.60 -5.35
C ASN A 134 -10.93 -17.05 -6.25
N ILE A 135 -9.90 -16.42 -5.65
CA ILE A 135 -8.68 -16.03 -6.37
C ILE A 135 -7.45 -16.65 -5.71
N THR A 136 -6.51 -17.05 -6.54
CA THR A 136 -5.18 -17.49 -6.12
C THR A 136 -4.23 -16.31 -6.26
N PHE A 137 -3.59 -15.95 -5.17
CA PHE A 137 -2.61 -14.87 -5.11
C PHE A 137 -1.23 -15.40 -5.52
N GLY A 138 -0.58 -14.70 -6.43
CA GLY A 138 0.83 -14.92 -6.74
C GLY A 138 1.75 -14.20 -5.76
N SER A 139 2.93 -13.81 -6.24
CA SER A 139 3.83 -12.96 -5.46
C SER A 139 3.26 -11.55 -5.33
N GLY A 140 3.31 -11.01 -4.13
CA GLY A 140 2.87 -9.67 -3.79
C GLY A 140 3.93 -8.87 -3.06
N THR A 141 3.59 -7.63 -2.72
CA THR A 141 4.46 -6.72 -1.98
C THR A 141 3.70 -6.00 -0.88
N ILE A 142 4.37 -5.79 0.24
CA ILE A 142 3.98 -4.81 1.25
C ILE A 142 4.90 -3.61 1.10
N THR A 143 4.31 -2.44 0.81
CA THR A 143 5.04 -1.17 0.70
C THR A 143 4.66 -0.28 1.87
N VAL A 144 5.67 0.20 2.59
CA VAL A 144 5.50 1.17 3.67
C VAL A 144 6.02 2.51 3.20
N GLN A 145 5.16 3.51 3.23
CA GLN A 145 5.49 4.89 2.93
C GLN A 145 5.38 5.72 4.21
N GLN A 146 6.31 6.62 4.41
CA GLN A 146 6.31 7.53 5.57
C GLN A 146 6.23 8.98 5.10
N GLU A 147 5.44 9.77 5.80
CA GLU A 147 5.37 11.21 5.60
C GLU A 147 6.72 11.86 5.91
N THR A 148 7.22 12.72 5.02
CA THR A 148 8.58 13.31 5.12
C THR A 148 8.75 14.14 6.40
N PHE A 149 7.70 14.86 6.81
CA PHE A 149 7.55 15.49 8.12
C PHE A 149 6.05 15.62 8.40
N GLN A 150 5.69 15.65 9.66
CA GLN A 150 4.28 15.65 10.08
C GLN A 150 3.49 16.80 9.46
N GLY A 151 2.42 16.46 8.75
CA GLY A 151 1.54 17.42 8.08
C GLY A 151 2.01 17.88 6.70
N SER A 152 3.09 17.30 6.14
CA SER A 152 3.55 17.65 4.80
C SER A 152 2.64 17.13 3.68
N GLY A 153 1.94 16.03 3.92
CA GLY A 153 1.21 15.30 2.88
C GLY A 153 2.09 14.64 1.83
N ILE A 154 3.42 14.70 1.99
CA ILE A 154 4.39 14.11 1.06
C ILE A 154 4.92 12.82 1.66
N TYR A 155 4.70 11.70 0.96
CA TYR A 155 5.09 10.36 1.40
C TYR A 155 6.25 9.83 0.56
N VAL A 156 7.19 9.14 1.21
CA VAL A 156 8.30 8.45 0.56
C VAL A 156 8.32 7.00 0.98
N VAL A 157 8.72 6.12 0.08
CA VAL A 157 8.86 4.69 0.36
C VAL A 157 10.04 4.49 1.30
N VAL A 158 9.81 3.82 2.42
CA VAL A 158 10.83 3.55 3.44
C VAL A 158 11.09 2.05 3.64
N LEU A 159 10.17 1.17 3.21
CA LEU A 159 10.34 -0.28 3.26
C LEU A 159 9.50 -0.94 2.17
N ILE A 160 10.07 -1.93 1.50
CA ILE A 160 9.38 -2.84 0.57
C ILE A 160 9.69 -4.27 0.99
N THR A 161 8.68 -5.11 1.05
CA THR A 161 8.82 -6.52 1.43
C THR A 161 8.02 -7.39 0.46
N ASN A 162 8.67 -8.37 -0.15
CA ASN A 162 7.99 -9.37 -0.96
C ASN A 162 7.25 -10.36 -0.05
N VAL A 163 6.06 -10.75 -0.45
CA VAL A 163 5.20 -11.72 0.23
C VAL A 163 4.64 -12.71 -0.78
N SER A 164 4.29 -13.91 -0.31
CA SER A 164 3.63 -14.94 -1.11
C SER A 164 2.58 -15.64 -0.26
N LEU A 165 1.54 -16.14 -0.91
CA LEU A 165 0.47 -16.99 -0.36
C LEU A 165 0.51 -18.36 -1.01
#